data_468a132e009a6f4de3d2e13ea9266d41
#
_entry.id   468a132e009a6f4de3d2e13ea9266d41
#
_cell.length_a   1.000
_cell.length_b   1.000
_cell.length_c   1.000
_cell.angle_alpha   90.00
_cell.angle_beta   90.00
_cell.angle_gamma   90.00
#
_symmetry.space_group_name_H-M   'P 1'
#
loop_
_entity.id
_entity.type
_entity.pdbx_description
1 polymer ?
#
loop_
_entity_poly.entity_id
_entity_poly.type
_entity_poly.pdbx_seq_one_letter_code
_entity_poly.pdbx_strand_id
1 'polypeptide(L)'
;MDAGKLHGRKSEEDAIAELLAGARAGTSSSLVLRGEPGIGKTALLDHAAATAGDMRLVRGTGVESEAELPFSGLQLLLRPALGSLAALPGPQREALEAAFGLGPAAGSEPMLVGLAVLSLLAEHAGETGLLCLVDDAQWLDRASRNALLFAARRLRAEGVVMIFAARDGEGSFPAPGLPESRLSGLAPEAAAALLDRHPLTPAVRYRLLAEAGGNPLALLELPVALAAEGGSAFSPGALPLTGRLRLAFHGQVSRMPEACQSLLLVAAADETGELAVILRAAAALGAAVEDLSPAERAGLVLRGDADDTTIRFRHPLIRAAVYQRAPLGQRLAAHRALAAALGSPEHA
;
A
#
# COMPACT_ATOMS: atom_id res chain seq x y z
N MET A 1 10.06 -11.77 15.08
CA MET A 1 10.25 -10.33 14.77
C MET A 1 9.10 -9.58 15.42
N ASP A 2 9.42 -8.56 16.21
CA ASP A 2 8.42 -7.76 16.94
C ASP A 2 7.63 -6.90 15.92
N ALA A 3 6.62 -7.49 15.30
CA ALA A 3 5.87 -6.93 14.16
C ALA A 3 4.78 -5.92 14.59
N GLY A 4 4.97 -5.21 15.71
CA GLY A 4 3.90 -4.35 16.22
C GLY A 4 4.34 -3.02 16.86
N LYS A 5 5.61 -2.80 17.14
CA LYS A 5 6.02 -1.57 17.84
C LYS A 5 6.52 -0.52 16.86
N LEU A 6 5.74 0.55 16.68
CA LEU A 6 6.17 1.72 15.93
C LEU A 6 7.12 2.56 16.79
N HIS A 7 8.28 2.91 16.24
CA HIS A 7 9.25 3.75 16.94
C HIS A 7 8.91 5.24 16.78
N GLY A 8 8.78 5.97 17.89
CA GLY A 8 8.60 7.41 17.89
C GLY A 8 7.30 7.90 17.24
N ARG A 9 6.22 7.09 17.24
CA ARG A 9 4.90 7.41 16.67
C ARG A 9 3.78 7.40 17.70
N LYS A 10 4.11 7.61 18.96
CA LYS A 10 3.14 7.52 20.07
C LYS A 10 1.95 8.45 19.89
N SER A 11 2.16 9.68 19.42
CA SER A 11 1.08 10.65 19.15
C SER A 11 0.12 10.17 18.05
N GLU A 12 0.66 9.57 17.00
CA GLU A 12 -0.13 9.05 15.91
C GLU A 12 -0.87 7.75 16.31
N GLU A 13 -0.23 6.89 17.12
CA GLU A 13 -0.87 5.70 17.71
C GLU A 13 -2.02 6.11 18.63
N ASP A 14 -1.84 7.10 19.49
CA ASP A 14 -2.87 7.60 20.39
C ASP A 14 -4.04 8.23 19.62
N ALA A 15 -3.77 9.01 18.58
CA ALA A 15 -4.82 9.56 17.71
C ALA A 15 -5.62 8.47 17.02
N ILE A 16 -4.97 7.42 16.50
CA ILE A 16 -5.65 6.27 15.89
C ILE A 16 -6.51 5.54 16.94
N ALA A 17 -5.98 5.32 18.16
CA ALA A 17 -6.73 4.68 19.23
C ALA A 17 -7.99 5.46 19.62
N GLU A 18 -7.92 6.79 19.65
CA GLU A 18 -9.09 7.67 19.89
C GLU A 18 -10.14 7.52 18.79
N LEU A 19 -9.74 7.50 17.50
CA LEU A 19 -10.65 7.29 16.37
C LEU A 19 -11.37 5.94 16.49
N LEU A 20 -10.63 4.86 16.77
CA LEU A 20 -11.19 3.50 16.93
C LEU A 20 -12.13 3.41 18.12
N ALA A 21 -11.79 4.04 19.25
CA ALA A 21 -12.65 4.10 20.43
C ALA A 21 -13.96 4.87 20.13
N GLY A 22 -13.86 5.98 19.40
CA GLY A 22 -15.02 6.74 18.93
C GLY A 22 -15.97 5.91 18.07
N ALA A 23 -15.41 5.14 17.12
CA ALA A 23 -16.22 4.28 16.24
C ALA A 23 -16.95 3.18 17.02
N ARG A 24 -16.28 2.53 17.98
CA ARG A 24 -16.94 1.55 18.87
C ARG A 24 -18.06 2.17 19.71
N ALA A 25 -17.98 3.48 19.98
CA ALA A 25 -19.04 4.26 20.64
C ALA A 25 -20.07 4.80 19.64
N GLY A 26 -20.04 4.41 18.37
CA GLY A 26 -20.97 4.82 17.34
C GLY A 26 -20.63 6.17 16.66
N THR A 27 -19.48 6.78 16.96
CA THR A 27 -19.09 8.06 16.35
C THR A 27 -18.16 7.82 15.17
N SER A 28 -18.55 8.27 13.98
CA SER A 28 -17.74 8.14 12.79
C SER A 28 -16.69 9.27 12.68
N SER A 29 -15.56 8.95 12.07
CA SER A 29 -14.47 9.91 11.86
C SER A 29 -13.64 9.59 10.62
N SER A 30 -12.84 10.55 10.18
CA SER A 30 -11.91 10.35 9.07
C SER A 30 -10.58 11.06 9.35
N LEU A 31 -9.50 10.52 8.80
CA LEU A 31 -8.15 11.07 8.92
C LEU A 31 -7.38 10.87 7.62
N VAL A 32 -6.61 11.88 7.21
CA VAL A 32 -5.65 11.77 6.12
C VAL A 32 -4.23 11.82 6.69
N LEU A 33 -3.49 10.73 6.56
CA LEU A 33 -2.06 10.65 6.89
C LEU A 33 -1.25 11.11 5.67
N ARG A 34 -0.49 12.19 5.83
CA ARG A 34 0.37 12.73 4.78
C ARG A 34 1.84 12.59 5.13
N GLY A 35 2.67 12.54 4.11
CA GLY A 35 4.11 12.61 4.29
C GLY A 35 4.89 11.96 3.16
N GLU A 36 6.20 12.05 3.24
CA GLU A 36 7.13 11.52 2.24
C GLU A 36 7.02 10.00 2.06
N PRO A 37 7.46 9.46 0.91
CA PRO A 37 7.64 8.02 0.74
C PRO A 37 8.56 7.44 1.82
N GLY A 38 8.15 6.31 2.41
CA GLY A 38 8.95 5.64 3.44
C GLY A 38 8.84 6.21 4.85
N ILE A 39 8.03 7.25 5.08
CA ILE A 39 7.88 7.92 6.38
C ILE A 39 7.10 7.09 7.41
N GLY A 40 6.44 5.99 7.00
CA GLY A 40 5.73 5.08 7.89
C GLY A 40 4.21 5.17 7.82
N LYS A 41 3.60 5.74 6.78
CA LYS A 41 2.13 5.80 6.60
C LYS A 41 1.49 4.42 6.60
N THR A 42 1.98 3.51 5.76
CA THR A 42 1.50 2.12 5.68
C THR A 42 1.63 1.40 7.02
N ALA A 43 2.73 1.62 7.75
CA ALA A 43 2.94 1.03 9.07
C ALA A 43 1.90 1.51 10.10
N LEU A 44 1.44 2.76 10.01
CA LEU A 44 0.33 3.27 10.83
C LEU A 44 -1.02 2.68 10.42
N LEU A 45 -1.26 2.44 9.12
CA LEU A 45 -2.45 1.70 8.67
C LEU A 45 -2.44 0.25 9.18
N ASP A 46 -1.28 -0.41 9.13
CA ASP A 46 -1.10 -1.77 9.67
C ASP A 46 -1.34 -1.80 11.18
N HIS A 47 -0.84 -0.79 11.91
CA HIS A 47 -1.10 -0.63 13.34
C HIS A 47 -2.60 -0.42 13.63
N ALA A 48 -3.28 0.43 12.86
CA ALA A 48 -4.73 0.64 12.98
C ALA A 48 -5.49 -0.68 12.77
N ALA A 49 -5.14 -1.46 11.74
CA ALA A 49 -5.73 -2.77 11.47
C ALA A 49 -5.49 -3.75 12.63
N ALA A 50 -4.26 -3.81 13.16
CA ALA A 50 -3.90 -4.71 14.27
C ALA A 50 -4.61 -4.35 15.59
N THR A 51 -4.95 -3.07 15.80
CA THR A 51 -5.59 -2.57 17.02
C THR A 51 -7.12 -2.40 16.89
N ALA A 52 -7.68 -2.65 15.70
CA ALA A 52 -9.11 -2.56 15.43
C ALA A 52 -9.95 -3.58 16.23
N GLY A 53 -9.36 -4.67 16.71
CA GLY A 53 -10.06 -5.69 17.50
C GLY A 53 -11.14 -6.40 16.70
N ASP A 54 -12.39 -6.31 17.18
CA ASP A 54 -13.58 -6.93 16.58
C ASP A 54 -14.28 -6.08 15.51
N MET A 55 -13.78 -4.87 15.24
CA MET A 55 -14.30 -4.03 14.15
C MET A 55 -14.15 -4.72 12.80
N ARG A 56 -15.13 -4.54 11.92
CA ARG A 56 -14.97 -4.97 10.53
C ARG A 56 -13.91 -4.15 9.84
N LEU A 57 -13.18 -4.77 8.92
CA LEU A 57 -12.09 -4.14 8.19
C LEU A 57 -12.35 -4.21 6.68
N VAL A 58 -12.28 -3.05 6.02
CA VAL A 58 -12.10 -2.97 4.57
C VAL A 58 -10.80 -2.23 4.28
N ARG A 59 -9.99 -2.78 3.39
CA ARG A 59 -8.70 -2.20 3.03
C ARG A 59 -8.50 -2.23 1.52
N GLY A 60 -8.00 -1.11 0.98
CA GLY A 60 -7.63 -0.97 -0.41
C GLY A 60 -6.35 -0.16 -0.56
N THR A 61 -5.74 -0.29 -1.73
CA THR A 61 -4.55 0.47 -2.10
C THR A 61 -4.77 1.09 -3.46
N GLY A 62 -4.47 2.37 -3.62
CA GLY A 62 -4.48 3.02 -4.93
C GLY A 62 -3.37 2.45 -5.81
N VAL A 63 -3.69 2.16 -7.06
CA VAL A 63 -2.77 1.58 -8.05
C VAL A 63 -2.55 2.58 -9.17
N GLU A 64 -1.27 2.95 -9.43
CA GLU A 64 -0.92 4.00 -10.40
C GLU A 64 -1.43 3.70 -11.81
N SER A 65 -1.33 2.45 -12.26
CA SER A 65 -1.79 2.01 -13.58
C SER A 65 -3.32 1.99 -13.74
N GLU A 66 -4.07 1.96 -12.63
CA GLU A 66 -5.53 1.99 -12.61
C GLU A 66 -6.12 3.40 -12.36
N ALA A 67 -5.30 4.41 -12.16
CA ALA A 67 -5.74 5.77 -11.84
C ALA A 67 -6.68 6.39 -12.89
N GLU A 68 -6.66 5.88 -14.13
CA GLU A 68 -7.54 6.28 -15.21
C GLU A 68 -8.79 5.38 -15.37
N LEU A 69 -8.90 4.28 -14.61
CA LEU A 69 -10.02 3.34 -14.69
C LEU A 69 -11.11 3.74 -13.68
N PRO A 70 -12.26 4.30 -14.12
CA PRO A 70 -13.29 4.79 -13.20
C PRO A 70 -13.80 3.67 -12.28
N PHE A 71 -13.85 3.97 -10.97
CA PHE A 71 -14.34 3.10 -9.90
C PHE A 71 -13.50 1.82 -9.62
N SER A 72 -12.34 1.63 -10.25
CA SER A 72 -11.49 0.45 -9.99
C SER A 72 -11.08 0.36 -8.51
N GLY A 73 -10.55 1.46 -7.94
CA GLY A 73 -10.15 1.50 -6.54
C GLY A 73 -11.34 1.31 -5.57
N LEU A 74 -12.51 1.84 -5.91
CA LEU A 74 -13.71 1.70 -5.09
C LEU A 74 -14.23 0.25 -5.08
N GLN A 75 -14.25 -0.39 -6.25
CA GLN A 75 -14.69 -1.78 -6.39
C GLN A 75 -13.82 -2.74 -5.57
N LEU A 76 -12.50 -2.60 -5.65
CA LEU A 76 -11.56 -3.40 -4.88
C LEU A 76 -11.74 -3.18 -3.37
N LEU A 77 -11.82 -1.92 -2.93
CA LEU A 77 -11.99 -1.56 -1.53
C LEU A 77 -13.29 -2.12 -0.93
N LEU A 78 -14.40 -2.01 -1.66
CA LEU A 78 -15.73 -2.38 -1.16
C LEU A 78 -16.08 -3.85 -1.38
N ARG A 79 -15.21 -4.64 -2.02
CA ARG A 79 -15.46 -6.08 -2.28
C ARG A 79 -15.93 -6.86 -1.06
N PRO A 80 -15.36 -6.68 0.16
CA PRO A 80 -15.85 -7.38 1.36
C PRO A 80 -17.27 -6.93 1.80
N ALA A 81 -17.68 -5.71 1.46
CA ALA A 81 -18.96 -5.13 1.85
C ALA A 81 -20.08 -5.41 0.84
N LEU A 82 -19.80 -5.94 -0.36
CA LEU A 82 -20.78 -6.14 -1.43
C LEU A 82 -21.96 -7.05 -1.01
N GLY A 83 -21.77 -7.93 -0.03
CA GLY A 83 -22.87 -8.73 0.54
C GLY A 83 -23.99 -7.90 1.18
N SER A 84 -23.70 -6.65 1.55
CA SER A 84 -24.68 -5.71 2.14
C SER A 84 -25.42 -4.86 1.08
N LEU A 85 -25.14 -5.01 -0.22
CA LEU A 85 -25.79 -4.23 -1.29
C LEU A 85 -27.32 -4.35 -1.28
N ALA A 86 -27.85 -5.51 -0.94
CA ALA A 86 -29.30 -5.76 -0.91
C ALA A 86 -30.04 -4.90 0.12
N ALA A 87 -29.36 -4.41 1.15
CA ALA A 87 -29.92 -3.55 2.19
C ALA A 87 -30.02 -2.07 1.75
N LEU A 88 -29.35 -1.68 0.66
CA LEU A 88 -29.38 -0.31 0.18
C LEU A 88 -30.73 0.06 -0.48
N PRO A 89 -31.15 1.35 -0.40
CA PRO A 89 -32.23 1.87 -1.22
C PRO A 89 -32.01 1.59 -2.70
N GLY A 90 -33.11 1.21 -3.42
CA GLY A 90 -33.04 0.81 -4.84
C GLY A 90 -32.17 1.71 -5.72
N PRO A 91 -32.41 3.04 -5.76
CA PRO A 91 -31.61 3.93 -6.60
C PRO A 91 -30.10 3.97 -6.26
N GLN A 92 -29.75 3.84 -4.97
CA GLN A 92 -28.35 3.80 -4.54
C GLN A 92 -27.69 2.48 -4.95
N ARG A 93 -28.39 1.35 -4.76
CA ARG A 93 -27.90 0.04 -5.19
C ARG A 93 -27.67 -0.01 -6.70
N GLU A 94 -28.66 0.42 -7.49
CA GLU A 94 -28.57 0.47 -8.95
C GLU A 94 -27.41 1.33 -9.43
N ALA A 95 -27.19 2.51 -8.81
CA ALA A 95 -26.09 3.39 -9.15
C ALA A 95 -24.72 2.75 -8.86
N LEU A 96 -24.57 2.02 -7.76
CA LEU A 96 -23.32 1.36 -7.41
C LEU A 96 -23.08 0.11 -8.26
N GLU A 97 -24.13 -0.69 -8.53
CA GLU A 97 -24.07 -1.83 -9.45
C GLU A 97 -23.68 -1.38 -10.87
N ALA A 98 -24.25 -0.27 -11.36
CA ALA A 98 -23.88 0.31 -12.66
C ALA A 98 -22.42 0.80 -12.67
N ALA A 99 -21.97 1.45 -11.58
CA ALA A 99 -20.57 1.89 -11.44
C ALA A 99 -19.57 0.73 -11.48
N PHE A 100 -19.96 -0.45 -10.99
CA PHE A 100 -19.13 -1.66 -10.96
C PHE A 100 -19.35 -2.58 -12.18
N GLY A 101 -20.18 -2.18 -13.15
CA GLY A 101 -20.49 -3.01 -14.31
C GLY A 101 -21.33 -4.26 -13.99
N LEU A 102 -22.00 -4.30 -12.83
CA LEU A 102 -22.87 -5.40 -12.38
C LEU A 102 -24.32 -5.23 -12.81
N GLY A 103 -24.68 -4.07 -13.39
CA GLY A 103 -26.01 -3.71 -13.84
C GLY A 103 -26.04 -3.09 -15.22
N PRO A 104 -27.23 -2.75 -15.76
CA PRO A 104 -27.34 -2.07 -17.05
C PRO A 104 -26.59 -0.74 -17.02
N ALA A 105 -25.94 -0.40 -18.14
CA ALA A 105 -25.15 0.83 -18.32
C ALA A 105 -26.04 2.10 -18.34
N ALA A 106 -26.84 2.30 -17.31
CA ALA A 106 -27.46 3.61 -17.02
C ALA A 106 -26.38 4.47 -16.37
N GLY A 107 -26.16 5.68 -16.86
CA GLY A 107 -25.11 6.57 -16.38
C GLY A 107 -25.15 6.68 -14.85
N SER A 108 -24.08 6.32 -14.19
CA SER A 108 -23.97 6.39 -12.72
C SER A 108 -23.91 7.87 -12.31
N GLU A 109 -24.97 8.37 -11.67
CA GLU A 109 -24.97 9.72 -11.12
C GLU A 109 -23.98 9.80 -9.96
N PRO A 110 -22.95 10.67 -9.99
CA PRO A 110 -21.88 10.67 -9.00
C PRO A 110 -22.36 10.86 -7.54
N MET A 111 -23.46 11.62 -7.36
CA MET A 111 -24.05 11.87 -6.06
C MET A 111 -24.70 10.59 -5.50
N LEU A 112 -25.40 9.82 -6.33
CA LEU A 112 -26.03 8.56 -5.91
C LEU A 112 -24.96 7.50 -5.58
N VAL A 113 -23.87 7.43 -6.34
CA VAL A 113 -22.74 6.57 -6.00
C VAL A 113 -22.13 6.95 -4.66
N GLY A 114 -21.92 8.26 -4.41
CA GLY A 114 -21.40 8.73 -3.13
C GLY A 114 -22.33 8.40 -1.95
N LEU A 115 -23.66 8.53 -2.13
CA LEU A 115 -24.66 8.12 -1.14
C LEU A 115 -24.68 6.61 -0.95
N ALA A 116 -24.55 5.84 -2.02
CA ALA A 116 -24.49 4.38 -1.95
C ALA A 116 -23.27 3.89 -1.16
N VAL A 117 -22.10 4.52 -1.38
CA VAL A 117 -20.87 4.24 -0.60
C VAL A 117 -21.10 4.53 0.88
N LEU A 118 -21.66 5.70 1.21
CA LEU A 118 -21.98 6.08 2.59
C LEU A 118 -22.90 5.02 3.25
N SER A 119 -24.02 4.68 2.59
CA SER A 119 -24.99 3.72 3.11
C SER A 119 -24.37 2.31 3.21
N LEU A 120 -23.57 1.88 2.24
CA LEU A 120 -22.92 0.57 2.26
C LEU A 120 -21.92 0.44 3.41
N LEU A 121 -21.11 1.47 3.65
CA LEU A 121 -20.16 1.47 4.78
C LEU A 121 -20.91 1.45 6.11
N ALA A 122 -22.01 2.21 6.25
CA ALA A 122 -22.85 2.22 7.44
C ALA A 122 -23.49 0.84 7.71
N GLU A 123 -24.10 0.22 6.71
CA GLU A 123 -24.67 -1.12 6.79
C GLU A 123 -23.60 -2.18 7.11
N HIS A 124 -22.44 -2.05 6.46
CA HIS A 124 -21.33 -2.97 6.70
C HIS A 124 -20.68 -2.76 8.08
N ALA A 125 -20.77 -1.60 8.70
CA ALA A 125 -20.24 -1.37 10.05
C ALA A 125 -21.00 -2.20 11.12
N GLY A 126 -22.33 -2.32 10.98
CA GLY A 126 -23.16 -3.04 11.95
C GLY A 126 -22.93 -2.50 13.37
N GLU A 127 -22.99 -3.40 14.37
CA GLU A 127 -22.83 -3.02 15.78
C GLU A 127 -21.37 -2.93 16.24
N THR A 128 -20.43 -3.58 15.54
CA THR A 128 -19.01 -3.64 15.93
C THR A 128 -18.20 -2.47 15.39
N GLY A 129 -18.77 -1.70 14.47
CA GLY A 129 -18.08 -0.62 13.76
C GLY A 129 -17.22 -1.10 12.57
N LEU A 130 -16.74 -0.16 11.80
CA LEU A 130 -15.96 -0.41 10.58
C LEU A 130 -14.70 0.45 10.55
N LEU A 131 -13.56 -0.19 10.26
CA LEU A 131 -12.33 0.46 9.89
C LEU A 131 -12.13 0.35 8.37
N CYS A 132 -12.10 1.50 7.69
CA CYS A 132 -11.84 1.61 6.26
C CYS A 132 -10.45 2.22 6.05
N LEU A 133 -9.53 1.46 5.47
CA LEU A 133 -8.15 1.86 5.22
C LEU A 133 -7.88 1.99 3.73
N VAL A 134 -7.33 3.13 3.33
CA VAL A 134 -6.95 3.40 1.94
C VAL A 134 -5.48 3.80 1.89
N ASP A 135 -4.62 2.91 1.41
CA ASP A 135 -3.21 3.20 1.21
C ASP A 135 -2.95 3.79 -0.18
N ASP A 136 -1.85 4.52 -0.34
CA ASP A 136 -1.46 5.20 -1.57
C ASP A 136 -2.64 5.91 -2.27
N ALA A 137 -3.49 6.61 -1.50
CA ALA A 137 -4.73 7.25 -1.94
C ALA A 137 -4.54 8.25 -3.10
N GLN A 138 -3.32 8.76 -3.34
CA GLN A 138 -2.98 9.61 -4.49
C GLN A 138 -3.16 8.88 -5.83
N TRP A 139 -3.14 7.55 -5.85
CA TRP A 139 -3.33 6.71 -7.03
C TRP A 139 -4.77 6.22 -7.23
N LEU A 140 -5.69 6.60 -6.34
CA LEU A 140 -7.11 6.33 -6.60
C LEU A 140 -7.57 7.06 -7.86
N ASP A 141 -8.33 6.37 -8.68
CA ASP A 141 -9.06 7.00 -9.79
C ASP A 141 -9.98 8.12 -9.27
N ARG A 142 -10.25 9.08 -10.15
CA ARG A 142 -11.02 10.27 -9.78
C ARG A 142 -12.43 9.97 -9.26
N ALA A 143 -13.08 8.95 -9.81
CA ALA A 143 -14.45 8.60 -9.45
C ALA A 143 -14.50 7.95 -8.06
N SER A 144 -13.62 6.97 -7.79
CA SER A 144 -13.42 6.34 -6.49
C SER A 144 -13.10 7.36 -5.41
N ARG A 145 -12.10 8.23 -5.66
CA ARG A 145 -11.71 9.28 -4.73
C ARG A 145 -12.88 10.18 -4.37
N ASN A 146 -13.64 10.65 -5.37
CA ASN A 146 -14.78 11.56 -5.14
C ASN A 146 -15.87 10.89 -4.30
N ALA A 147 -16.21 9.64 -4.57
CA ALA A 147 -17.21 8.87 -3.83
C ALA A 147 -16.79 8.65 -2.37
N LEU A 148 -15.53 8.25 -2.14
CA LEU A 148 -14.99 8.04 -0.79
C LEU A 148 -14.93 9.34 0.02
N LEU A 149 -14.46 10.44 -0.58
CA LEU A 149 -14.43 11.75 0.09
C LEU A 149 -15.82 12.32 0.34
N PHE A 150 -16.80 12.02 -0.54
CA PHE A 150 -18.19 12.37 -0.31
C PHE A 150 -18.74 11.66 0.94
N ALA A 151 -18.51 10.35 1.06
CA ALA A 151 -18.90 9.56 2.23
C ALA A 151 -18.19 10.05 3.50
N ALA A 152 -16.86 10.17 3.48
CA ALA A 152 -16.02 10.57 4.60
C ALA A 152 -16.45 11.91 5.24
N ARG A 153 -16.91 12.87 4.42
CA ARG A 153 -17.43 14.16 4.92
C ARG A 153 -18.82 14.09 5.55
N ARG A 154 -19.57 13.02 5.31
CA ARG A 154 -20.98 12.89 5.74
C ARG A 154 -21.22 11.86 6.83
N LEU A 155 -20.29 10.97 7.05
CA LEU A 155 -20.29 10.04 8.17
C LEU A 155 -20.35 10.80 9.49
N ARG A 156 -21.22 10.36 10.44
CA ARG A 156 -21.42 10.97 11.75
C ARG A 156 -21.57 9.95 12.88
N ALA A 157 -22.60 9.11 12.82
CA ALA A 157 -23.03 8.23 13.90
C ALA A 157 -23.14 6.76 13.46
N GLU A 158 -22.38 6.38 12.43
CA GLU A 158 -22.43 5.03 11.85
C GLU A 158 -21.33 4.11 12.40
N GLY A 159 -20.46 4.62 13.28
CA GLY A 159 -19.33 3.84 13.81
C GLY A 159 -18.27 3.51 12.76
N VAL A 160 -18.01 4.40 11.79
CA VAL A 160 -17.07 4.18 10.70
C VAL A 160 -15.85 5.09 10.86
N VAL A 161 -14.65 4.50 10.88
CA VAL A 161 -13.37 5.23 10.73
C VAL A 161 -12.83 5.05 9.34
N MET A 162 -12.52 6.15 8.65
CA MET A 162 -11.84 6.14 7.36
C MET A 162 -10.45 6.77 7.49
N ILE A 163 -9.39 5.99 7.23
CA ILE A 163 -8.01 6.50 7.23
C ILE A 163 -7.43 6.39 5.83
N PHE A 164 -7.01 7.53 5.29
CA PHE A 164 -6.36 7.63 3.99
C PHE A 164 -4.87 7.89 4.20
N ALA A 165 -4.00 7.15 3.55
CA ALA A 165 -2.57 7.44 3.48
C ALA A 165 -2.22 7.98 2.09
N ALA A 166 -1.63 9.17 2.03
CA ALA A 166 -1.28 9.82 0.78
C ALA A 166 0.12 10.45 0.84
N ARG A 167 0.76 10.57 -0.33
CA ARG A 167 2.05 11.27 -0.46
C ARG A 167 1.84 12.78 -0.54
N ASP A 168 2.85 13.53 -0.07
CA ASP A 168 2.97 14.96 -0.37
C ASP A 168 3.50 15.17 -1.79
N GLY A 169 3.14 16.29 -2.45
CA GLY A 169 3.72 16.71 -3.72
C GLY A 169 2.80 16.56 -4.94
N GLU A 170 3.38 16.53 -6.14
CA GLU A 170 2.67 16.35 -7.41
C GLU A 170 1.90 15.02 -7.42
N GLY A 171 0.63 15.07 -7.89
CA GLY A 171 -0.29 13.94 -7.78
C GLY A 171 -0.90 13.79 -6.37
N SER A 172 -0.91 14.87 -5.57
CA SER A 172 -1.46 14.84 -4.22
C SER A 172 -2.93 14.40 -4.19
N PHE A 173 -3.33 13.80 -3.09
CA PHE A 173 -4.71 13.44 -2.79
C PHE A 173 -5.43 14.64 -2.14
N PRO A 174 -6.13 15.52 -2.89
CA PRO A 174 -6.83 16.64 -2.28
C PRO A 174 -8.04 16.14 -1.50
N ALA A 175 -8.04 16.37 -0.19
CA ALA A 175 -9.11 15.92 0.72
C ALA A 175 -9.71 17.12 1.51
N PRO A 176 -10.28 18.14 0.84
CA PRO A 176 -10.78 19.32 1.51
C PRO A 176 -11.87 18.96 2.53
N GLY A 177 -11.73 19.53 3.73
CA GLY A 177 -12.68 19.32 4.83
C GLY A 177 -12.47 18.06 5.65
N LEU A 178 -11.45 17.24 5.37
CA LEU A 178 -11.03 16.16 6.24
C LEU A 178 -9.86 16.59 7.14
N PRO A 179 -9.80 16.12 8.39
CA PRO A 179 -8.62 16.27 9.23
C PRO A 179 -7.39 15.64 8.60
N GLU A 180 -6.25 16.34 8.67
CA GLU A 180 -4.99 15.84 8.13
C GLU A 180 -3.95 15.75 9.24
N SER A 181 -3.18 14.66 9.27
CA SER A 181 -1.98 14.50 10.07
C SER A 181 -0.77 14.36 9.17
N ARG A 182 0.18 15.28 9.29
CA ARG A 182 1.42 15.24 8.50
C ARG A 182 2.52 14.57 9.28
N LEU A 183 3.01 13.46 8.78
CA LEU A 183 4.11 12.70 9.37
C LEU A 183 5.45 13.35 9.02
N SER A 184 6.22 13.70 10.04
CA SER A 184 7.60 14.13 9.93
C SER A 184 8.57 12.96 10.11
N GLY A 185 9.87 13.19 9.89
CA GLY A 185 10.92 12.25 10.26
C GLY A 185 10.85 11.88 11.74
N LEU A 186 11.34 10.70 12.08
CA LEU A 186 11.45 10.26 13.48
C LEU A 186 12.36 11.21 14.25
N ALA A 187 12.05 11.43 15.51
CA ALA A 187 12.95 12.11 16.44
C ALA A 187 14.30 11.38 16.56
N PRO A 188 15.40 12.09 16.89
CA PRO A 188 16.74 11.51 16.89
C PRO A 188 16.87 10.23 17.71
N GLU A 189 16.21 10.15 18.86
CA GLU A 189 16.23 8.99 19.75
C GLU A 189 15.55 7.77 19.13
N ALA A 190 14.40 7.97 18.48
CA ALA A 190 13.66 6.93 17.80
C ALA A 190 14.40 6.46 16.52
N ALA A 191 14.99 7.39 15.79
CA ALA A 191 15.82 7.09 14.61
C ALA A 191 17.08 6.29 15.02
N ALA A 192 17.72 6.67 16.12
CA ALA A 192 18.87 5.95 16.66
C ALA A 192 18.51 4.52 17.08
N ALA A 193 17.36 4.34 17.74
CA ALA A 193 16.87 3.02 18.16
C ALA A 193 16.59 2.07 16.98
N LEU A 194 16.19 2.60 15.82
CA LEU A 194 16.06 1.78 14.60
C LEU A 194 17.41 1.29 14.07
N LEU A 195 18.46 2.12 14.14
CA LEU A 195 19.81 1.75 13.71
C LEU A 195 20.52 0.79 14.69
N ASP A 196 20.11 0.70 15.95
CA ASP A 196 20.72 -0.21 16.94
C ASP A 196 20.59 -1.69 16.57
N ARG A 197 19.73 -2.01 15.62
CA ARG A 197 19.58 -3.36 15.05
C ARG A 197 20.76 -3.76 14.14
N HIS A 198 21.59 -2.82 13.73
CA HIS A 198 22.70 -3.02 12.81
C HIS A 198 24.05 -2.80 13.52
N PRO A 199 25.05 -3.71 13.33
CA PRO A 199 26.38 -3.53 13.86
C PRO A 199 27.15 -2.46 13.06
N LEU A 200 26.96 -1.20 13.40
CA LEU A 200 27.55 -0.05 12.70
C LEU A 200 28.68 0.60 13.54
N THR A 201 29.72 1.07 12.85
CA THR A 201 30.70 1.94 13.53
C THR A 201 30.08 3.29 13.87
N PRO A 202 30.56 4.00 14.91
CA PRO A 202 30.02 5.31 15.30
C PRO A 202 29.99 6.34 14.17
N ALA A 203 31.00 6.36 13.31
CA ALA A 203 31.11 7.28 12.17
C ALA A 203 30.03 6.97 11.10
N VAL A 204 29.83 5.69 10.76
CA VAL A 204 28.80 5.24 9.83
C VAL A 204 27.42 5.54 10.39
N ARG A 205 27.17 5.23 11.66
CA ARG A 205 25.92 5.52 12.34
C ARG A 205 25.56 7.00 12.29
N TYR A 206 26.49 7.89 12.65
CA TYR A 206 26.28 9.34 12.61
C TYR A 206 25.89 9.81 11.20
N ARG A 207 26.62 9.31 10.19
CA ARG A 207 26.35 9.64 8.79
C ARG A 207 24.96 9.17 8.35
N LEU A 208 24.57 7.92 8.66
CA LEU A 208 23.27 7.38 8.28
C LEU A 208 22.11 8.14 8.94
N LEU A 209 22.24 8.53 10.22
CA LEU A 209 21.26 9.39 10.89
C LEU A 209 21.08 10.72 10.18
N ALA A 210 22.18 11.38 9.81
CA ALA A 210 22.14 12.64 9.09
C ALA A 210 21.53 12.49 7.69
N GLU A 211 21.90 11.44 6.95
CA GLU A 211 21.43 11.20 5.59
C GLU A 211 19.97 10.74 5.52
N ALA A 212 19.50 9.95 6.49
CA ALA A 212 18.13 9.46 6.54
C ALA A 212 17.13 10.57 6.93
N GLY A 213 17.57 11.64 7.60
CA GLY A 213 16.69 12.73 8.04
C GLY A 213 15.50 12.26 8.86
N GLY A 214 15.65 11.17 9.64
CA GLY A 214 14.58 10.54 10.40
C GLY A 214 13.60 9.70 9.58
N ASN A 215 13.82 9.48 8.28
CA ASN A 215 12.94 8.63 7.47
C ASN A 215 13.14 7.15 7.84
N PRO A 216 12.09 6.45 8.36
CA PRO A 216 12.21 5.07 8.83
C PRO A 216 12.71 4.10 7.78
N LEU A 217 12.22 4.21 6.54
CA LEU A 217 12.63 3.33 5.45
C LEU A 217 14.13 3.48 5.15
N ALA A 218 14.62 4.72 5.14
CA ALA A 218 16.04 4.98 4.92
C ALA A 218 16.89 4.40 6.05
N LEU A 219 16.45 4.54 7.30
CA LEU A 219 17.14 3.98 8.48
C LEU A 219 17.21 2.45 8.44
N LEU A 220 16.23 1.78 7.85
CA LEU A 220 16.22 0.33 7.72
C LEU A 220 17.02 -0.18 6.51
N GLU A 221 16.97 0.53 5.38
CA GLU A 221 17.51 0.03 4.11
C GLU A 221 18.94 0.48 3.82
N LEU A 222 19.31 1.71 4.20
CA LEU A 222 20.67 2.21 3.94
C LEU A 222 21.77 1.37 4.63
N PRO A 223 21.60 0.90 5.89
CA PRO A 223 22.57 0.02 6.52
C PRO A 223 22.78 -1.29 5.77
N VAL A 224 21.69 -1.89 5.27
CA VAL A 224 21.71 -3.14 4.49
C VAL A 224 22.44 -2.95 3.17
N ALA A 225 22.14 -1.85 2.46
CA ALA A 225 22.83 -1.51 1.22
C ALA A 225 24.33 -1.28 1.44
N LEU A 226 24.71 -0.56 2.50
CA LEU A 226 26.09 -0.29 2.85
C LEU A 226 26.87 -1.58 3.19
N ALA A 227 26.29 -2.48 3.96
CA ALA A 227 26.90 -3.76 4.29
C ALA A 227 27.15 -4.62 3.05
N ALA A 228 26.23 -4.58 2.09
CA ALA A 228 26.35 -5.32 0.82
C ALA A 228 27.44 -4.77 -0.12
N GLU A 229 27.82 -3.50 0.02
CA GLU A 229 28.87 -2.85 -0.79
C GLU A 229 30.27 -2.88 -0.14
N GLY A 230 30.45 -3.67 0.92
CA GLY A 230 31.74 -3.76 1.61
C GLY A 230 32.13 -2.53 2.40
N GLY A 231 31.20 -1.67 2.73
CA GLY A 231 31.39 -0.55 3.66
C GLY A 231 32.05 0.71 3.08
N SER A 232 32.46 0.73 1.79
CA SER A 232 33.34 1.81 1.31
C SER A 232 32.74 2.81 0.31
N ALA A 233 31.54 2.57 -0.23
CA ALA A 233 31.09 3.26 -1.45
C ALA A 233 29.87 4.17 -1.33
N PHE A 234 29.49 4.62 -0.16
CA PHE A 234 28.42 5.62 -0.07
C PHE A 234 28.99 7.03 -0.22
N SER A 235 29.16 7.50 -1.47
CA SER A 235 29.39 8.93 -1.73
C SER A 235 28.10 9.69 -1.45
N PRO A 236 28.09 10.70 -0.57
CA PRO A 236 26.96 11.57 -0.39
C PRO A 236 26.78 12.41 -1.66
N GLY A 237 25.98 11.91 -2.58
CA GLY A 237 25.59 12.64 -3.78
C GLY A 237 24.36 13.49 -3.51
N ALA A 238 24.19 14.56 -4.28
CA ALA A 238 23.07 15.50 -4.23
C ALA A 238 21.70 14.91 -4.65
N LEU A 239 21.51 13.57 -4.58
CA LEU A 239 20.26 12.93 -4.95
C LEU A 239 19.24 13.03 -3.81
N PRO A 240 17.95 13.27 -4.13
CA PRO A 240 16.86 13.16 -3.17
C PRO A 240 16.86 11.79 -2.50
N LEU A 241 16.37 11.70 -1.25
CA LEU A 241 16.33 10.46 -0.48
C LEU A 241 15.69 9.29 -1.24
N THR A 242 14.57 9.54 -1.95
CA THR A 242 13.90 8.55 -2.81
C THR A 242 14.80 8.06 -3.95
N GLY A 243 15.66 8.93 -4.50
CA GLY A 243 16.66 8.53 -5.51
C GLY A 243 17.73 7.62 -4.93
N ARG A 244 18.23 7.92 -3.72
CA ARG A 244 19.22 7.08 -3.01
C ARG A 244 18.65 5.72 -2.64
N LEU A 245 17.43 5.67 -2.13
CA LEU A 245 16.74 4.41 -1.82
C LEU A 245 16.50 3.57 -3.08
N ARG A 246 16.10 4.18 -4.20
CA ARG A 246 15.99 3.47 -5.48
C ARG A 246 17.30 2.87 -5.92
N LEU A 247 18.41 3.62 -5.83
CA LEU A 247 19.74 3.10 -6.15
C LEU A 247 20.15 1.95 -5.23
N ALA A 248 19.86 2.04 -3.92
CA ALA A 248 20.09 0.96 -2.97
C ALA A 248 19.32 -0.31 -3.37
N PHE A 249 18.03 -0.18 -3.68
CA PHE A 249 17.21 -1.31 -4.16
C PHE A 249 17.66 -1.83 -5.52
N HIS A 250 18.06 -0.94 -6.45
CA HIS A 250 18.66 -1.38 -7.72
C HIS A 250 19.90 -2.23 -7.47
N GLY A 251 20.80 -1.82 -6.56
CA GLY A 251 21.98 -2.58 -6.17
C GLY A 251 21.62 -3.94 -5.56
N GLN A 252 20.61 -4.01 -4.71
CA GLN A 252 20.14 -5.27 -4.13
C GLN A 252 19.61 -6.23 -5.21
N VAL A 253 18.72 -5.74 -6.09
CA VAL A 253 18.12 -6.56 -7.18
C VAL A 253 19.20 -7.00 -8.18
N SER A 254 20.19 -6.15 -8.50
CA SER A 254 21.28 -6.48 -9.43
C SER A 254 22.16 -7.63 -8.97
N ARG A 255 22.23 -7.87 -7.68
CA ARG A 255 23.00 -8.99 -7.08
C ARG A 255 22.22 -10.29 -7.00
N MET A 256 20.92 -10.31 -7.32
CA MET A 256 20.13 -11.53 -7.37
C MET A 256 20.49 -12.36 -8.61
N PRO A 257 20.33 -13.68 -8.57
CA PRO A 257 20.40 -14.52 -9.76
C PRO A 257 19.47 -14.02 -10.87
N GLU A 258 19.84 -14.21 -12.14
CA GLU A 258 19.07 -13.71 -13.29
C GLU A 258 17.63 -14.22 -13.31
N ALA A 259 17.43 -15.51 -12.98
CA ALA A 259 16.09 -16.09 -12.86
C ALA A 259 15.26 -15.41 -11.75
N CYS A 260 15.88 -15.09 -10.60
CA CYS A 260 15.22 -14.31 -9.54
C CYS A 260 14.85 -12.90 -10.01
N GLN A 261 15.73 -12.22 -10.76
CA GLN A 261 15.42 -10.90 -11.32
C GLN A 261 14.26 -10.95 -12.30
N SER A 262 14.18 -11.99 -13.14
CA SER A 262 13.08 -12.22 -14.07
C SER A 262 11.75 -12.45 -13.34
N LEU A 263 11.77 -13.28 -12.28
CA LEU A 263 10.60 -13.51 -11.44
C LEU A 263 10.13 -12.22 -10.74
N LEU A 264 11.05 -11.47 -10.15
CA LEU A 264 10.75 -10.16 -9.54
C LEU A 264 10.17 -9.18 -10.55
N LEU A 265 10.65 -9.17 -11.80
CA LEU A 265 10.11 -8.31 -12.85
C LEU A 265 8.69 -8.68 -13.22
N VAL A 266 8.37 -9.98 -13.33
CA VAL A 266 7.00 -10.46 -13.54
C VAL A 266 6.10 -10.03 -12.38
N ALA A 267 6.55 -10.25 -11.13
CA ALA A 267 5.82 -9.81 -9.95
C ALA A 267 5.64 -8.27 -9.88
N ALA A 268 6.61 -7.49 -10.38
CA ALA A 268 6.49 -6.03 -10.45
C ALA A 268 5.51 -5.54 -11.52
N ALA A 269 5.36 -6.30 -12.61
CA ALA A 269 4.42 -6.03 -13.70
C ALA A 269 3.00 -6.53 -13.37
N ASP A 270 2.86 -7.49 -12.46
CA ASP A 270 1.58 -8.00 -11.98
C ASP A 270 0.99 -7.08 -10.89
N GLU A 271 -0.34 -6.97 -10.83
CA GLU A 271 -1.05 -6.12 -9.88
C GLU A 271 -1.85 -6.93 -8.86
N THR A 272 -2.16 -8.18 -9.19
CA THR A 272 -2.98 -9.04 -8.33
C THR A 272 -2.18 -9.61 -7.15
N GLY A 273 -0.89 -9.83 -7.34
CA GLY A 273 -0.03 -10.51 -6.38
C GLY A 273 -0.29 -12.02 -6.30
N GLU A 274 -1.11 -12.58 -7.19
CA GLU A 274 -1.41 -14.01 -7.19
C GLU A 274 -0.17 -14.84 -7.57
N LEU A 275 0.37 -15.57 -6.59
CA LEU A 275 1.61 -16.32 -6.75
C LEU A 275 1.54 -17.33 -7.89
N ALA A 276 0.40 -18.01 -8.06
CA ALA A 276 0.22 -18.99 -9.12
C ALA A 276 0.29 -18.37 -10.52
N VAL A 277 -0.29 -17.19 -10.73
CA VAL A 277 -0.22 -16.43 -11.98
C VAL A 277 1.21 -15.98 -12.26
N ILE A 278 1.85 -15.39 -11.25
CA ILE A 278 3.23 -14.90 -11.35
C ILE A 278 4.19 -16.03 -11.69
N LEU A 279 4.07 -17.19 -11.03
CA LEU A 279 4.95 -18.34 -11.28
C LEU A 279 4.74 -18.94 -12.68
N ARG A 280 3.49 -19.05 -13.17
CA ARG A 280 3.24 -19.50 -14.55
C ARG A 280 3.86 -18.54 -15.56
N ALA A 281 3.72 -17.24 -15.36
CA ALA A 281 4.32 -16.24 -16.24
C ALA A 281 5.86 -16.26 -16.15
N ALA A 282 6.42 -16.40 -14.96
CA ALA A 282 7.87 -16.46 -14.74
C ALA A 282 8.50 -17.72 -15.37
N ALA A 283 7.80 -18.86 -15.34
CA ALA A 283 8.24 -20.10 -15.99
C ALA A 283 8.44 -19.91 -17.51
N ALA A 284 7.61 -19.12 -18.17
CA ALA A 284 7.80 -18.77 -19.59
C ALA A 284 9.06 -17.92 -19.85
N LEU A 285 9.63 -17.32 -18.80
CA LEU A 285 10.88 -16.56 -18.83
C LEU A 285 12.06 -17.33 -18.21
N GLY A 286 11.89 -18.63 -17.94
CA GLY A 286 12.94 -19.51 -17.43
C GLY A 286 13.19 -19.43 -15.93
N ALA A 287 12.24 -18.90 -15.15
CA ALA A 287 12.34 -18.85 -13.70
C ALA A 287 11.38 -19.84 -13.03
N ALA A 288 11.80 -20.45 -11.93
CA ALA A 288 11.04 -21.42 -11.14
C ALA A 288 10.72 -20.86 -9.73
N VAL A 289 9.89 -21.58 -8.98
CA VAL A 289 9.48 -21.14 -7.62
C VAL A 289 10.66 -21.02 -6.66
N GLU A 290 11.67 -21.84 -6.82
CA GLU A 290 12.91 -21.83 -6.02
C GLU A 290 13.69 -20.52 -6.17
N ASP A 291 13.57 -19.88 -7.33
CA ASP A 291 14.22 -18.60 -7.65
C ASP A 291 13.63 -17.41 -6.85
N LEU A 292 12.51 -17.59 -6.17
CA LEU A 292 11.95 -16.60 -5.26
C LEU A 292 12.75 -16.49 -3.95
N SER A 293 13.33 -17.59 -3.49
CA SER A 293 14.01 -17.69 -2.19
C SER A 293 15.11 -16.64 -1.93
N PRO A 294 15.94 -16.24 -2.92
CA PRO A 294 16.91 -15.17 -2.70
C PRO A 294 16.25 -13.82 -2.38
N ALA A 295 15.15 -13.49 -3.05
CA ALA A 295 14.42 -12.24 -2.82
C ALA A 295 13.69 -12.24 -1.47
N GLU A 296 13.14 -13.38 -1.05
CA GLU A 296 12.53 -13.56 0.28
C GLU A 296 13.56 -13.39 1.39
N ARG A 297 14.71 -14.06 1.28
CA ARG A 297 15.80 -13.92 2.26
C ARG A 297 16.36 -12.50 2.34
N ALA A 298 16.40 -11.79 1.21
CA ALA A 298 16.80 -10.39 1.17
C ALA A 298 15.70 -9.44 1.66
N GLY A 299 14.49 -9.95 1.97
CA GLY A 299 13.35 -9.16 2.41
C GLY A 299 12.85 -8.19 1.36
N LEU A 300 13.01 -8.48 0.08
CA LEU A 300 12.49 -7.66 -1.01
C LEU A 300 10.99 -7.92 -1.23
N VAL A 301 10.58 -9.16 -1.00
CA VAL A 301 9.20 -9.61 -1.12
C VAL A 301 8.77 -10.36 0.14
N LEU A 302 7.47 -10.38 0.37
CA LEU A 302 6.80 -11.07 1.47
C LEU A 302 5.73 -11.97 0.87
N ARG A 303 5.59 -13.20 1.39
CA ARG A 303 4.40 -14.02 1.10
C ARG A 303 3.21 -13.46 1.87
N GLY A 304 2.03 -13.57 1.30
CA GLY A 304 0.77 -13.21 1.96
C GLY A 304 0.39 -14.23 3.03
N ASP A 305 -0.76 -13.96 3.67
CA ASP A 305 -1.25 -14.68 4.85
C ASP A 305 -1.38 -16.21 4.68
N ALA A 306 -1.87 -16.89 5.73
CA ALA A 306 -1.91 -18.33 6.02
C ALA A 306 -1.94 -19.37 4.88
N ASP A 307 -2.35 -18.98 3.65
CA ASP A 307 -2.48 -19.89 2.50
C ASP A 307 -1.34 -19.78 1.47
N ASP A 308 -0.35 -18.92 1.69
CA ASP A 308 0.83 -18.72 0.80
C ASP A 308 0.48 -18.47 -0.69
N THR A 309 -0.74 -18.00 -0.98
CA THR A 309 -1.25 -17.83 -2.35
C THR A 309 -0.86 -16.51 -3.00
N THR A 310 -0.37 -15.54 -2.23
CA THR A 310 -0.01 -14.21 -2.72
C THR A 310 1.43 -13.83 -2.40
N ILE A 311 1.99 -12.96 -3.25
CA ILE A 311 3.30 -12.33 -3.05
C ILE A 311 3.15 -10.82 -3.15
N ARG A 312 3.84 -10.09 -2.28
CA ARG A 312 3.88 -8.63 -2.33
C ARG A 312 5.29 -8.11 -2.11
N PHE A 313 5.62 -7.02 -2.75
CA PHE A 313 6.84 -6.29 -2.42
C PHE A 313 6.73 -5.69 -1.02
N ARG A 314 7.81 -5.80 -0.22
CA ARG A 314 7.85 -5.21 1.13
C ARG A 314 7.60 -3.70 1.12
N HIS A 315 7.99 -3.02 0.03
CA HIS A 315 7.76 -1.59 -0.14
C HIS A 315 7.55 -1.23 -1.63
N PRO A 316 6.64 -0.28 -1.97
CA PRO A 316 6.40 0.15 -3.34
C PRO A 316 7.65 0.64 -4.08
N LEU A 317 8.63 1.24 -3.37
CA LEU A 317 9.90 1.66 -3.98
C LEU A 317 10.72 0.48 -4.50
N ILE A 318 10.62 -0.70 -3.90
CA ILE A 318 11.29 -1.92 -4.39
C ILE A 318 10.64 -2.34 -5.72
N ARG A 319 9.30 -2.40 -5.77
CA ARG A 319 8.55 -2.69 -7.01
C ARG A 319 8.94 -1.72 -8.12
N ALA A 320 8.93 -0.42 -7.84
CA ALA A 320 9.33 0.62 -8.79
C ALA A 320 10.80 0.45 -9.23
N ALA A 321 11.72 0.13 -8.31
CA ALA A 321 13.12 -0.08 -8.61
C ALA A 321 13.33 -1.29 -9.53
N VAL A 322 12.64 -2.41 -9.27
CA VAL A 322 12.68 -3.61 -10.13
C VAL A 322 12.18 -3.29 -11.53
N TYR A 323 11.00 -2.67 -11.64
CA TYR A 323 10.35 -2.41 -12.92
C TYR A 323 11.11 -1.38 -13.77
N GLN A 324 11.53 -0.25 -13.17
CA GLN A 324 12.23 0.82 -13.88
C GLN A 324 13.66 0.44 -14.33
N ARG A 325 14.32 -0.47 -13.59
CA ARG A 325 15.64 -0.98 -13.95
C ARG A 325 15.59 -1.85 -15.21
N ALA A 326 14.53 -2.59 -15.42
CA ALA A 326 14.44 -3.54 -16.51
C ALA A 326 14.35 -2.83 -17.87
N PRO A 327 15.14 -3.27 -18.88
CA PRO A 327 15.03 -2.78 -20.26
C PRO A 327 13.61 -2.97 -20.80
N LEU A 328 13.22 -2.11 -21.76
CA LEU A 328 11.88 -2.17 -22.38
C LEU A 328 11.53 -3.58 -22.90
N GLY A 329 12.48 -4.27 -23.53
CA GLY A 329 12.28 -5.62 -24.04
C GLY A 329 11.89 -6.62 -22.95
N GLN A 330 12.55 -6.57 -21.79
CA GLN A 330 12.24 -7.42 -20.66
C GLN A 330 10.87 -7.09 -20.05
N ARG A 331 10.53 -5.81 -19.93
CA ARG A 331 9.18 -5.38 -19.46
C ARG A 331 8.08 -5.89 -20.37
N LEU A 332 8.25 -5.75 -21.69
CA LEU A 332 7.29 -6.27 -22.67
C LEU A 332 7.19 -7.81 -22.61
N ALA A 333 8.30 -8.52 -22.39
CA ALA A 333 8.29 -9.97 -22.22
C ALA A 333 7.50 -10.38 -20.95
N ALA A 334 7.70 -9.68 -19.83
CA ALA A 334 6.95 -9.93 -18.61
C ALA A 334 5.43 -9.72 -18.78
N HIS A 335 5.02 -8.61 -19.39
CA HIS A 335 3.59 -8.37 -19.68
C HIS A 335 2.97 -9.40 -20.63
N ARG A 336 3.70 -9.84 -21.66
CA ARG A 336 3.22 -10.90 -22.55
C ARG A 336 3.06 -12.24 -21.83
N ALA A 337 4.03 -12.58 -20.96
CA ALA A 337 3.97 -13.79 -20.16
C ALA A 337 2.78 -13.76 -19.18
N LEU A 338 2.52 -12.62 -18.53
CA LEU A 338 1.34 -12.43 -17.67
C LEU A 338 0.03 -12.54 -18.44
N ALA A 339 -0.08 -11.89 -19.60
CA ALA A 339 -1.27 -11.98 -20.43
C ALA A 339 -1.56 -13.44 -20.87
N ALA A 340 -0.53 -14.21 -21.22
CA ALA A 340 -0.66 -15.63 -21.55
C ALA A 340 -1.08 -16.47 -20.33
N ALA A 341 -0.52 -16.18 -19.15
CA ALA A 341 -0.85 -16.87 -17.90
C ALA A 341 -2.29 -16.62 -17.44
N LEU A 342 -2.83 -15.41 -17.64
CA LEU A 342 -4.22 -15.05 -17.33
C LEU A 342 -5.23 -15.62 -18.33
N GLY A 343 -4.85 -15.79 -19.61
CA GLY A 343 -5.68 -16.38 -20.65
C GLY A 343 -5.78 -17.91 -20.64
N SER A 344 -5.14 -18.60 -19.70
CA SER A 344 -5.19 -20.05 -19.58
C SER A 344 -6.50 -20.51 -18.91
N PRO A 345 -7.16 -21.59 -19.39
CA PRO A 345 -8.53 -21.97 -19.04
C PRO A 345 -8.78 -22.40 -17.58
N GLU A 346 -7.80 -22.32 -16.72
CA GLU A 346 -7.97 -22.63 -15.29
C GLU A 346 -8.57 -21.47 -14.47
N HIS A 347 -8.92 -20.34 -15.11
CA HIS A 347 -9.50 -19.15 -14.47
C HIS A 347 -10.83 -18.71 -15.14
N ALA A 348 -11.49 -19.59 -15.93
CA ALA A 348 -12.81 -19.35 -16.52
C ALA A 348 -13.92 -20.05 -15.70
#